data_ddb2908a30a6f648330ae7dbe17ff621
#
_entry.id   ddb2908a30a6f648330ae7dbe17ff621
#
_cell.length_a   1.000
_cell.length_b   1.000
_cell.length_c   1.000
_cell.angle_alpha   90.00
_cell.angle_beta   90.00
_cell.angle_gamma   90.00
#
_symmetry.space_group_name_H-M   'P 1'
#
loop_
_entity.id
_entity.type
_entity.pdbx_description
1 polymer ?
#
loop_
_entity_poly.entity_id
_entity_poly.type
_entity_poly.pdbx_seq_one_letter_code
_entity_poly.pdbx_strand_id
1 'polypeptide(L)'
;TKADAEKILRSEGKGSQVMLEVAGETYDALIKEIDYDSLRGQLLEIDFQALVSDEKVSSTAEIVILNREAVIGGVLQEDLSEVAYRAFPSALVEKTTLDAAGLKVGDIVHVKDLDIAKNKDIDLKTDPEAVVLSVIPVHNVVPETEVTTAPAAAAAEEKETK
;
A
#
# COMPACT_ATOMS: atom_id res chain seq x y z
N THR A 1 -11.87 10.30 -25.31
CA THR A 1 -13.11 9.48 -25.28
C THR A 1 -13.05 8.48 -24.12
N LYS A 2 -14.20 7.84 -23.77
CA LYS A 2 -14.27 6.82 -22.73
C LYS A 2 -13.24 5.69 -22.94
N ALA A 3 -13.09 5.25 -24.19
CA ALA A 3 -12.13 4.20 -24.57
C ALA A 3 -10.67 4.62 -24.32
N ASP A 4 -10.34 5.88 -24.51
CA ASP A 4 -8.98 6.40 -24.26
C ASP A 4 -8.72 6.52 -22.76
N ALA A 5 -9.72 6.94 -21.98
CA ALA A 5 -9.63 6.97 -20.52
C ALA A 5 -9.45 5.58 -19.89
N GLU A 6 -10.16 4.57 -20.43
CA GLU A 6 -9.98 3.17 -20.00
C GLU A 6 -8.59 2.60 -20.39
N LYS A 7 -8.00 3.06 -21.49
CA LYS A 7 -6.62 2.68 -21.84
C LYS A 7 -5.62 3.29 -20.87
N ILE A 8 -5.76 4.58 -20.56
CA ILE A 8 -4.92 5.28 -19.59
C ILE A 8 -4.98 4.56 -18.25
N LEU A 9 -6.17 4.19 -17.77
CA LEU A 9 -6.36 3.48 -16.52
C LEU A 9 -5.63 2.12 -16.47
N ARG A 10 -5.44 1.47 -17.62
CA ARG A 10 -4.76 0.16 -17.70
C ARG A 10 -3.24 0.28 -17.79
N SER A 11 -2.74 1.35 -18.39
CA SER A 11 -1.30 1.56 -18.60
C SER A 11 -0.66 2.42 -17.53
N GLU A 12 -1.42 3.41 -17.05
CA GLU A 12 -0.93 4.44 -16.17
C GLU A 12 -1.75 4.45 -14.88
N GLY A 13 -1.09 4.73 -13.78
CA GLY A 13 -1.72 4.86 -12.45
C GLY A 13 -1.77 6.32 -12.00
N LYS A 14 -2.24 6.51 -10.78
CA LYS A 14 -2.16 7.77 -10.06
C LYS A 14 -0.67 8.17 -9.91
N GLY A 15 -0.37 9.43 -10.17
CA GLY A 15 1.01 9.93 -10.14
C GLY A 15 1.78 9.82 -11.46
N SER A 16 1.20 9.20 -12.49
CA SER A 16 1.82 9.09 -13.82
C SER A 16 1.71 10.38 -14.61
N GLN A 17 2.73 10.65 -15.42
CA GLN A 17 2.77 11.78 -16.35
C GLN A 17 2.21 11.34 -17.71
N VAL A 18 1.27 12.09 -18.24
CA VAL A 18 0.63 11.82 -19.52
C VAL A 18 0.59 13.06 -20.40
N MET A 19 0.65 12.85 -21.70
CA MET A 19 0.45 13.92 -22.68
C MET A 19 -1.02 13.97 -23.12
N LEU A 20 -1.67 15.10 -22.85
CA LEU A 20 -3.07 15.34 -23.22
C LEU A 20 -3.13 16.23 -24.44
N GLU A 21 -3.86 15.81 -25.47
CA GLU A 21 -4.21 16.65 -26.62
C GLU A 21 -5.62 17.21 -26.41
N VAL A 22 -5.70 18.51 -26.24
CA VAL A 22 -6.96 19.24 -26.06
C VAL A 22 -7.06 20.33 -27.12
N ALA A 23 -8.08 20.27 -27.96
CA ALA A 23 -8.34 21.24 -29.04
C ALA A 23 -7.18 21.44 -30.03
N GLY A 24 -6.29 20.43 -30.19
CA GLY A 24 -5.15 20.47 -31.11
C GLY A 24 -3.87 21.00 -30.44
N GLU A 25 -3.90 21.30 -29.16
CA GLU A 25 -2.72 21.64 -28.35
C GLU A 25 -2.38 20.49 -27.42
N THR A 26 -1.06 20.24 -27.23
CA THR A 26 -0.56 19.17 -26.40
C THR A 26 -0.10 19.75 -25.07
N TYR A 27 -0.58 19.17 -23.97
CA TYR A 27 -0.23 19.55 -22.61
C TYR A 27 0.38 18.36 -21.87
N ASP A 28 1.47 18.62 -21.17
CA ASP A 28 1.97 17.67 -20.17
C ASP A 28 1.11 17.77 -18.91
N ALA A 29 0.60 16.64 -18.46
CA ALA A 29 -0.28 16.57 -17.30
C ALA A 29 0.08 15.39 -16.39
N LEU A 30 -0.13 15.59 -15.09
CA LEU A 30 -0.04 14.57 -14.06
C LEU A 30 -1.42 14.04 -13.76
N ILE A 31 -1.59 12.73 -13.67
CA ILE A 31 -2.79 12.10 -13.15
C ILE A 31 -2.81 12.27 -11.63
N LYS A 32 -3.73 13.09 -11.15
CA LYS A 32 -3.85 13.44 -9.73
C LYS A 32 -4.67 12.42 -8.98
N GLU A 33 -5.85 12.13 -9.49
CA GLU A 33 -6.83 11.26 -8.90
C GLU A 33 -7.60 10.48 -9.97
N ILE A 34 -8.00 9.27 -9.63
CA ILE A 34 -8.78 8.39 -10.50
C ILE A 34 -9.92 7.83 -9.66
N ASP A 35 -11.15 8.21 -10.00
CA ASP A 35 -12.35 7.67 -9.40
C ASP A 35 -12.93 6.54 -10.25
N TYR A 36 -12.92 5.34 -9.70
CA TYR A 36 -13.38 4.14 -10.37
C TYR A 36 -14.44 3.39 -9.55
N ASP A 37 -15.64 3.21 -10.14
CA ASP A 37 -16.69 2.38 -9.55
C ASP A 37 -16.41 0.90 -9.84
N SER A 38 -15.86 0.21 -8.84
CA SER A 38 -15.50 -1.21 -8.93
C SER A 38 -16.71 -2.12 -9.09
N LEU A 39 -17.90 -1.73 -8.60
CA LEU A 39 -19.13 -2.53 -8.68
C LEU A 39 -19.72 -2.51 -10.09
N ARG A 40 -19.67 -1.36 -10.75
CA ARG A 40 -20.16 -1.19 -12.11
C ARG A 40 -19.09 -1.37 -13.17
N GLY A 41 -17.81 -1.44 -12.76
CA GLY A 41 -16.68 -1.50 -13.68
C GLY A 41 -16.56 -0.26 -14.54
N GLN A 42 -16.85 0.92 -13.99
CA GLN A 42 -16.88 2.18 -14.72
C GLN A 42 -15.94 3.21 -14.12
N LEU A 43 -15.20 3.87 -15.01
CA LEU A 43 -14.45 5.06 -14.67
C LEU A 43 -15.42 6.24 -14.52
N LEU A 44 -15.39 6.89 -13.37
CA LEU A 44 -16.23 8.05 -13.05
C LEU A 44 -15.53 9.34 -13.40
N GLU A 45 -14.33 9.56 -12.89
CA GLU A 45 -13.57 10.78 -13.04
C GLU A 45 -12.06 10.51 -13.08
N ILE A 46 -11.32 11.34 -13.80
CA ILE A 46 -9.86 11.42 -13.75
C ILE A 46 -9.48 12.89 -13.64
N ASP A 47 -8.76 13.21 -12.60
CA ASP A 47 -8.24 14.55 -12.39
C ASP A 47 -6.85 14.69 -12.98
N PHE A 48 -6.67 15.68 -13.84
CA PHE A 48 -5.39 16.02 -14.44
C PHE A 48 -4.88 17.36 -13.93
N GLN A 49 -3.64 17.41 -13.55
CA GLN A 49 -2.93 18.65 -13.21
C GLN A 49 -1.92 18.97 -14.32
N ALA A 50 -2.07 20.12 -14.99
CA ALA A 50 -1.09 20.58 -15.97
C ALA A 50 0.28 20.79 -15.30
N LEU A 51 1.33 20.34 -15.95
CA LEU A 51 2.70 20.45 -15.48
C LEU A 51 3.37 21.71 -16.05
N VAL A 52 4.00 22.48 -15.16
CA VAL A 52 4.84 23.61 -15.51
C VAL A 52 6.27 23.26 -15.10
N SER A 53 7.23 23.38 -16.00
CA SER A 53 8.60 22.90 -15.84
C SER A 53 9.31 23.46 -14.60
N ASP A 54 8.97 24.67 -14.18
CA ASP A 54 9.64 25.41 -13.11
C ASP A 54 8.89 25.34 -11.77
N GLU A 55 7.80 24.58 -11.70
CA GLU A 55 6.98 24.47 -10.49
C GLU A 55 7.01 23.05 -9.92
N LYS A 56 7.25 22.94 -8.59
CA LYS A 56 7.14 21.67 -7.89
C LYS A 56 5.68 21.26 -7.73
N VAL A 57 5.34 20.10 -8.21
CA VAL A 57 4.01 19.49 -8.08
C VAL A 57 3.99 18.43 -6.99
N SER A 58 2.83 18.29 -6.36
CA SER A 58 2.59 17.19 -5.41
C SER A 58 2.11 15.98 -6.16
N SER A 59 2.81 14.87 -6.01
CA SER A 59 2.46 13.57 -6.61
C SER A 59 2.46 12.47 -5.55
N THR A 60 2.04 11.29 -5.97
CA THR A 60 2.03 10.09 -5.15
C THR A 60 2.77 8.99 -5.92
N ALA A 61 3.67 8.27 -5.24
CA ALA A 61 4.34 7.11 -5.81
C ALA A 61 3.76 5.83 -5.20
N GLU A 62 3.43 4.86 -6.05
CA GLU A 62 3.00 3.53 -5.62
C GLU A 62 4.20 2.72 -5.13
N ILE A 63 4.04 2.01 -4.01
CA ILE A 63 5.08 1.13 -3.47
C ILE A 63 4.88 -0.27 -4.05
N VAL A 64 5.85 -0.74 -4.81
CA VAL A 64 5.85 -2.09 -5.39
C VAL A 64 6.80 -2.98 -4.59
N ILE A 65 6.24 -3.96 -3.87
CA ILE A 65 7.03 -4.89 -3.08
C ILE A 65 7.44 -6.07 -3.96
N LEU A 66 8.75 -6.21 -4.15
CA LEU A 66 9.35 -7.32 -4.86
C LEU A 66 9.65 -8.49 -3.91
N ASN A 67 9.70 -9.72 -4.45
CA ASN A 67 10.09 -10.92 -3.72
C ASN A 67 9.29 -11.18 -2.43
N ARG A 68 8.00 -10.92 -2.44
CA ARG A 68 7.10 -11.15 -1.28
C ARG A 68 7.19 -12.58 -0.74
N GLU A 69 7.43 -13.55 -1.63
CA GLU A 69 7.50 -14.99 -1.28
C GLU A 69 8.84 -15.39 -0.65
N ALA A 70 9.84 -14.53 -0.67
CA ALA A 70 11.16 -14.80 -0.11
C ALA A 70 11.19 -14.72 1.43
N VAL A 71 10.17 -14.15 2.05
CA VAL A 71 10.07 -14.03 3.50
C VAL A 71 9.60 -15.35 4.10
N ILE A 72 10.51 -16.03 4.78
CA ILE A 72 10.26 -17.34 5.39
C ILE A 72 9.78 -17.16 6.83
N GLY A 73 8.64 -17.79 7.16
CA GLY A 73 8.13 -17.85 8.54
C GLY A 73 7.37 -16.61 9.01
N GLY A 74 7.09 -15.66 8.13
CA GLY A 74 6.32 -14.45 8.41
C GLY A 74 5.30 -14.12 7.33
N VAL A 75 4.38 -13.24 7.68
CA VAL A 75 3.44 -12.59 6.75
C VAL A 75 3.86 -11.13 6.62
N LEU A 76 3.92 -10.65 5.38
CA LEU A 76 4.12 -9.23 5.10
C LEU A 76 2.80 -8.48 5.35
N GLN A 77 2.83 -7.56 6.28
CA GLN A 77 1.77 -6.59 6.48
C GLN A 77 2.19 -5.28 5.83
N GLU A 78 1.45 -4.84 4.84
CA GLU A 78 1.63 -3.58 4.16
C GLU A 78 0.76 -2.53 4.84
N ASP A 79 1.39 -1.54 5.46
CA ASP A 79 0.70 -0.47 6.19
C ASP A 79 0.51 0.76 5.30
N LEU A 80 1.42 0.99 4.35
CA LEU A 80 1.33 2.05 3.34
C LEU A 80 1.57 1.48 1.94
N SER A 81 0.65 1.73 1.04
CA SER A 81 0.74 1.37 -0.39
C SER A 81 1.22 2.52 -1.27
N GLU A 82 1.11 3.76 -0.79
CA GLU A 82 1.46 4.97 -1.53
C GLU A 82 2.28 5.93 -0.65
N VAL A 83 3.22 6.65 -1.28
CA VAL A 83 3.98 7.73 -0.64
C VAL A 83 3.69 9.04 -1.34
N ALA A 84 3.20 10.03 -0.58
CA ALA A 84 3.00 11.37 -1.08
C ALA A 84 4.31 12.16 -1.02
N TYR A 85 4.67 12.82 -2.10
CA TYR A 85 5.88 13.62 -2.23
C TYR A 85 5.64 14.85 -3.09
N ARG A 86 6.63 15.73 -3.15
CA ARG A 86 6.64 16.93 -3.99
C ARG A 86 7.95 16.99 -4.75
N ALA A 87 7.87 17.13 -6.07
CA ALA A 87 9.04 17.19 -6.95
C ALA A 87 8.80 18.09 -8.17
N PHE A 88 9.86 18.40 -8.89
CA PHE A 88 9.74 18.99 -10.22
C PHE A 88 9.26 17.94 -11.22
N PRO A 89 8.60 18.35 -12.32
CA PRO A 89 8.12 17.42 -13.36
C PRO A 89 9.20 16.46 -13.88
N SER A 90 10.45 16.92 -13.96
CA SER A 90 11.60 16.11 -14.41
C SER A 90 12.03 15.03 -13.41
N ALA A 91 11.61 15.13 -12.15
CA ALA A 91 11.96 14.21 -11.07
C ALA A 91 10.76 13.43 -10.54
N LEU A 92 9.68 13.38 -11.29
CA LEU A 92 8.49 12.59 -10.92
C LEU A 92 8.79 11.10 -11.01
N VAL A 93 8.35 10.37 -9.98
CA VAL A 93 8.50 8.91 -9.85
C VAL A 93 7.12 8.31 -9.63
N GLU A 94 6.70 7.45 -10.54
CA GLU A 94 5.38 6.80 -10.47
C GLU A 94 5.38 5.65 -9.47
N LYS A 95 6.47 4.87 -9.44
CA LYS A 95 6.60 3.66 -8.63
C LYS A 95 7.93 3.63 -7.91
N THR A 96 7.90 3.27 -6.64
CA THR A 96 9.10 2.97 -5.86
C THR A 96 9.11 1.48 -5.52
N THR A 97 10.25 0.83 -5.71
CA THR A 97 10.39 -0.59 -5.45
C THR A 97 11.00 -0.84 -4.08
N LEU A 98 10.47 -1.83 -3.37
CA LEU A 98 11.00 -2.33 -2.12
C LEU A 98 11.26 -3.82 -2.24
N ASP A 99 12.52 -4.24 -2.02
CA ASP A 99 12.86 -5.66 -2.05
C ASP A 99 12.68 -6.31 -0.67
N ALA A 100 11.77 -7.27 -0.60
CA ALA A 100 11.48 -8.03 0.62
C ALA A 100 12.38 -9.26 0.83
N ALA A 101 13.28 -9.60 -0.12
CA ALA A 101 14.09 -10.83 -0.06
C ALA A 101 15.05 -10.92 1.15
N GLY A 102 15.39 -9.79 1.76
CA GLY A 102 16.28 -9.75 2.93
C GLY A 102 15.59 -9.60 4.27
N LEU A 103 14.26 -9.44 4.29
CA LEU A 103 13.50 -9.14 5.49
C LEU A 103 13.25 -10.41 6.32
N LYS A 104 13.32 -10.24 7.65
CA LYS A 104 13.07 -11.28 8.64
C LYS A 104 11.83 -10.96 9.45
N VAL A 105 11.30 -11.98 10.11
CA VAL A 105 10.21 -11.82 11.07
C VAL A 105 10.58 -10.82 12.17
N GLY A 106 9.77 -9.78 12.31
CA GLY A 106 10.00 -8.67 13.23
C GLY A 106 10.65 -7.43 12.60
N ASP A 107 11.09 -7.50 11.34
CA ASP A 107 11.63 -6.33 10.65
C ASP A 107 10.52 -5.36 10.27
N ILE A 108 10.84 -4.08 10.36
CA ILE A 108 9.96 -2.97 10.01
C ILE A 108 10.70 -2.08 9.01
N VAL A 109 10.05 -1.75 7.91
CA VAL A 109 10.58 -0.85 6.89
C VAL A 109 9.84 0.48 6.96
N HIS A 110 10.59 1.56 7.02
CA HIS A 110 10.07 2.92 7.07
C HIS A 110 10.17 3.61 5.71
N VAL A 111 9.43 4.70 5.53
CA VAL A 111 9.47 5.52 4.29
C VAL A 111 10.89 6.02 3.99
N LYS A 112 11.69 6.34 5.00
CA LYS A 112 13.10 6.77 4.86
C LYS A 112 14.02 5.74 4.20
N ASP A 113 13.67 4.44 4.26
CA ASP A 113 14.46 3.34 3.71
C ASP A 113 14.22 3.13 2.21
N LEU A 114 13.14 3.72 1.68
CA LEU A 114 12.80 3.67 0.26
C LEU A 114 13.79 4.47 -0.59
N ASP A 115 13.97 4.06 -1.84
CA ASP A 115 14.86 4.75 -2.77
C ASP A 115 14.40 6.19 -3.09
N ILE A 116 13.09 6.42 -3.07
CA ILE A 116 12.53 7.76 -3.25
C ILE A 116 12.98 8.75 -2.17
N ALA A 117 13.19 8.28 -0.93
CA ALA A 117 13.65 9.10 0.18
C ALA A 117 15.12 9.53 0.05
N LYS A 118 15.91 8.81 -0.74
CA LYS A 118 17.34 9.10 -0.97
C LYS A 118 17.57 10.18 -2.05
N ASN A 119 16.52 10.48 -2.83
CA ASN A 119 16.59 11.47 -3.90
C ASN A 119 16.44 12.89 -3.34
N LYS A 120 17.44 13.74 -3.59
CA LYS A 120 17.50 15.14 -3.09
C LYS A 120 16.52 16.09 -3.77
N ASP A 121 16.05 15.71 -4.96
CA ASP A 121 15.13 16.54 -5.76
C ASP A 121 13.65 16.28 -5.37
N ILE A 122 13.43 15.35 -4.45
CA ILE A 122 12.11 14.94 -3.98
C ILE A 122 11.92 15.37 -2.53
N ASP A 123 10.88 16.15 -2.28
CA ASP A 123 10.48 16.54 -0.94
C ASP A 123 9.35 15.58 -0.47
N LEU A 124 9.65 14.72 0.48
CA LEU A 124 8.65 13.82 1.07
C LEU A 124 7.60 14.63 1.85
N LYS A 125 6.33 14.35 1.59
CA LYS A 125 5.18 14.86 2.37
C LYS A 125 4.73 13.87 3.43
N THR A 126 4.87 12.58 3.13
CA THR A 126 4.62 11.49 4.08
C THR A 126 5.72 11.52 5.14
N ASP A 127 5.35 11.22 6.37
CA ASP A 127 6.30 11.15 7.48
C ASP A 127 7.39 10.11 7.17
N PRO A 128 8.68 10.48 7.18
CA PRO A 128 9.77 9.56 6.90
C PRO A 128 9.88 8.40 7.92
N GLU A 129 9.30 8.56 9.12
CA GLU A 129 9.25 7.51 10.14
C GLU A 129 8.00 6.62 10.04
N ALA A 130 7.07 6.93 9.13
CA ALA A 130 5.90 6.10 8.91
C ALA A 130 6.32 4.69 8.46
N VAL A 131 5.61 3.69 8.97
CA VAL A 131 5.84 2.28 8.62
C VAL A 131 5.22 2.00 7.26
N VAL A 132 6.03 1.48 6.35
CA VAL A 132 5.61 1.03 5.02
C VAL A 132 5.22 -0.43 5.05
N LEU A 133 6.07 -1.23 5.65
CA LEU A 133 5.97 -2.68 5.66
C LEU A 133 6.44 -3.23 7.00
N SER A 134 5.71 -4.19 7.55
CA SER A 134 6.12 -4.96 8.72
C SER A 134 6.03 -6.46 8.45
N VAL A 135 6.94 -7.24 9.01
CA VAL A 135 6.96 -8.70 8.90
C VAL A 135 6.47 -9.29 10.21
N ILE A 136 5.26 -9.82 10.22
CA ILE A 136 4.65 -10.43 11.41
C ILE A 136 4.88 -11.95 11.40
N PRO A 137 5.16 -12.57 12.59
CA PRO A 137 5.25 -14.02 12.69
C PRO A 137 3.89 -14.67 12.38
N VAL A 138 3.92 -15.77 11.64
CA VAL A 138 2.71 -16.58 11.46
C VAL A 138 2.40 -17.27 12.80
N HIS A 139 1.47 -16.72 13.55
CA HIS A 139 0.87 -17.44 14.66
C HIS A 139 -0.16 -18.42 14.09
N ASN A 140 0.23 -19.66 13.94
CA ASN A 140 -0.75 -20.73 13.79
C ASN A 140 -1.45 -20.86 15.15
N VAL A 141 -2.50 -20.08 15.36
CA VAL A 141 -3.45 -20.34 16.41
C VAL A 141 -4.21 -21.58 15.98
N VAL A 142 -3.65 -22.75 16.29
CA VAL A 142 -4.45 -23.96 16.41
C VAL A 142 -5.41 -23.62 17.55
N PRO A 143 -6.73 -23.58 17.34
CA PRO A 143 -7.64 -23.46 18.47
C PRO A 143 -7.42 -24.72 19.32
N GLU A 144 -6.67 -24.54 20.39
CA GLU A 144 -6.59 -25.54 21.44
C GLU A 144 -8.01 -25.64 21.98
N THR A 145 -8.67 -26.69 21.57
CA THR A 145 -9.95 -27.09 22.14
C THR A 145 -9.64 -27.39 23.58
N GLU A 146 -9.88 -26.44 24.47
CA GLU A 146 -9.91 -26.70 25.91
C GLU A 146 -10.93 -27.81 26.12
N VAL A 147 -10.41 -29.01 26.26
CA VAL A 147 -11.14 -30.11 26.84
C VAL A 147 -11.31 -29.75 28.31
N THR A 148 -12.39 -29.06 28.60
CA THR A 148 -12.87 -28.87 29.97
C THR A 148 -13.22 -30.25 30.51
N THR A 149 -12.24 -30.91 31.12
CA THR A 149 -12.50 -32.01 32.03
C THR A 149 -13.14 -31.41 33.26
N ALA A 150 -14.44 -31.47 33.30
CA ALA A 150 -15.20 -31.27 34.54
C ALA A 150 -14.77 -32.34 35.52
N PRO A 151 -14.31 -32.02 36.74
CA PRO A 151 -14.16 -33.00 37.77
C PRO A 151 -15.57 -33.44 38.24
N ALA A 152 -15.84 -34.73 38.09
CA ALA A 152 -16.97 -35.38 38.73
C ALA A 152 -16.84 -35.18 40.23
N ALA A 153 -17.68 -34.39 40.81
CA ALA A 153 -17.87 -34.35 42.26
C ALA A 153 -18.55 -35.64 42.69
N ALA A 154 -17.78 -36.40 43.43
CA ALA A 154 -18.24 -37.59 44.11
C ALA A 154 -19.41 -37.31 45.06
N ALA A 155 -20.36 -38.18 44.97
CA ALA A 155 -21.38 -38.36 45.99
C ALA A 155 -20.73 -38.92 47.26
N ALA A 156 -21.02 -38.35 48.37
CA ALA A 156 -21.00 -38.99 49.71
C ALA A 156 -22.35 -38.62 50.32
N GLU A 157 -23.21 -39.53 50.43
CA GLU A 157 -23.56 -40.46 51.52
C GLU A 157 -23.28 -39.87 52.89
N GLU A 158 -24.33 -39.70 53.64
CA GLU A 158 -24.62 -40.37 54.88
C GLU A 158 -25.94 -39.84 55.45
N LYS A 159 -26.91 -40.70 55.57
CA LYS A 159 -27.24 -41.52 56.75
C LYS A 159 -27.53 -40.69 57.97
N GLU A 160 -28.82 -40.75 58.33
CA GLU A 160 -29.40 -41.50 59.47
C GLU A 160 -29.25 -40.77 60.78
N THR A 161 -30.21 -40.47 61.47
CA THR A 161 -31.00 -41.24 62.40
C THR A 161 -31.81 -40.32 63.32
N LYS A 162 -33.02 -40.72 63.48
CA LYS A 162 -33.85 -40.83 64.67
C LYS A 162 -34.85 -39.75 64.94
#